data_5716db63cb50e09cc68c5d688a94804b
#
_entry.id   5716db63cb50e09cc68c5d688a94804b
#
_cell.length_a   1.000
_cell.length_b   1.000
_cell.length_c   1.000
_cell.angle_alpha   90.00
_cell.angle_beta   90.00
_cell.angle_gamma   90.00
#
_symmetry.space_group_name_H-M   'P 1'
#
loop_
_entity.id
_entity.type
_entity.pdbx_description
1 polymer ?
#
loop_
_entity_poly.entity_id
_entity_poly.type
_entity_poly.pdbx_seq_one_letter_code
_entity_poly.pdbx_strand_id
1 'polypeptide(L)'
;MDLPLAVPVAPMLAKAAKVVPAQPEDGPAVWSYEPKWDGFRAIVFRDGDEVVLGSRGGKDLARYFPELVEAIKAELPEKIVVDGEIVVPREKNGSTRLDWESLSERIHPAASRVTMLAEKTPAQFIGFDLLAVGDEDLTAEPFSTRRARLLDAVGTGGPSCFVTSATDDAAVAEDWFERFEGAGLDGVVAKKLDGIYLPNKREMVKIKHARTADCVLIGYRIHKSGNGIGSLLLGLYDGDDLRMIGGASAFTDKRRLELLEELEPLRLGDDVTYDGEATRWNSSNDRNWIPVRIERVIEVAYDQMEGARLRHVARFLRWRPDRDPRSCAYDQLEVPVRYDVADVIAGGR
;
A
#
# COMPACT_ATOMS: atom_id res chain seq x y z
N MET A 1 26.39 9.63 -11.70
CA MET A 1 26.51 8.99 -10.36
C MET A 1 27.63 7.95 -10.42
N ASP A 2 28.59 8.07 -9.52
CA ASP A 2 29.66 7.08 -9.29
C ASP A 2 29.35 6.31 -7.99
N LEU A 3 28.39 5.39 -8.07
CA LEU A 3 27.93 4.56 -6.97
C LEU A 3 28.37 3.10 -7.20
N PRO A 4 28.59 2.31 -6.13
CA PRO A 4 28.97 0.90 -6.27
C PRO A 4 27.85 0.02 -6.83
N LEU A 5 26.62 0.55 -6.93
CA LEU A 5 25.44 -0.12 -7.47
C LEU A 5 24.95 0.58 -8.73
N ALA A 6 24.56 -0.20 -9.74
CA ALA A 6 23.93 0.35 -10.94
C ALA A 6 22.54 0.95 -10.65
N VAL A 7 22.22 2.08 -11.29
CA VAL A 7 20.93 2.75 -11.17
C VAL A 7 20.06 2.41 -12.39
N PRO A 8 18.80 1.90 -12.18
CA PRO A 8 18.14 1.56 -10.93
C PRO A 8 18.44 0.12 -10.45
N VAL A 9 18.41 -0.09 -9.14
CA VAL A 9 18.31 -1.42 -8.53
C VAL A 9 16.84 -1.78 -8.34
N ALA A 10 16.48 -3.02 -8.63
CA ALA A 10 15.15 -3.51 -8.36
C ALA A 10 14.99 -3.84 -6.85
N PRO A 11 13.89 -3.46 -6.19
CA PRO A 11 13.72 -3.74 -4.77
C PRO A 11 13.55 -5.23 -4.47
N MET A 12 14.03 -5.67 -3.31
CA MET A 12 13.70 -6.97 -2.74
C MET A 12 12.23 -7.02 -2.36
N LEU A 13 11.59 -8.18 -2.54
CA LEU A 13 10.15 -8.36 -2.42
C LEU A 13 9.79 -9.21 -1.18
N ALA A 14 8.51 -9.16 -0.80
CA ALA A 14 7.96 -9.97 0.29
C ALA A 14 6.94 -11.00 -0.22
N LYS A 15 6.91 -12.18 0.42
CA LYS A 15 5.81 -13.15 0.34
C LYS A 15 4.80 -12.85 1.44
N ALA A 16 3.51 -13.12 1.19
CA ALA A 16 2.47 -12.93 2.18
C ALA A 16 2.44 -14.09 3.18
N ALA A 17 2.22 -13.76 4.46
CA ALA A 17 1.90 -14.70 5.53
C ALA A 17 0.65 -14.22 6.29
N LYS A 18 0.04 -15.14 7.04
CA LYS A 18 -1.18 -14.83 7.83
C LYS A 18 -0.86 -14.38 9.25
N VAL A 19 0.29 -14.76 9.76
CA VAL A 19 0.73 -14.50 11.14
C VAL A 19 2.16 -14.01 11.13
N VAL A 20 2.54 -13.26 12.16
CA VAL A 20 3.92 -12.86 12.42
C VAL A 20 4.75 -14.13 12.63
N PRO A 21 5.86 -14.35 11.89
CA PRO A 21 6.72 -15.50 12.13
C PRO A 21 7.29 -15.43 13.55
N ALA A 22 7.21 -16.53 14.28
CA ALA A 22 7.78 -16.61 15.63
C ALA A 22 9.31 -16.66 15.57
N GLN A 23 9.96 -16.18 16.66
CA GLN A 23 11.37 -16.45 16.91
C GLN A 23 11.57 -17.91 17.32
N PRO A 24 12.78 -18.49 17.15
CA PRO A 24 13.10 -19.78 17.75
C PRO A 24 12.89 -19.73 19.28
N GLU A 25 12.42 -20.85 19.86
CA GLU A 25 12.28 -20.96 21.34
C GLU A 25 13.62 -20.88 22.04
N ASP A 26 14.67 -21.41 21.41
CA ASP A 26 16.04 -21.39 21.91
C ASP A 26 16.99 -20.79 20.86
N GLY A 27 18.01 -20.05 21.34
CA GLY A 27 19.04 -19.48 20.50
C GLY A 27 18.86 -18.00 20.15
N PRO A 28 19.68 -17.45 19.23
CA PRO A 28 19.61 -16.05 18.85
C PRO A 28 18.38 -15.78 17.98
N ALA A 29 17.92 -14.54 17.99
CA ALA A 29 16.87 -14.07 17.09
C ALA A 29 17.24 -14.33 15.61
N VAL A 30 16.25 -14.76 14.86
CA VAL A 30 16.37 -15.02 13.41
C VAL A 30 15.66 -13.93 12.61
N TRP A 31 14.63 -13.35 13.17
CA TRP A 31 13.80 -12.35 12.53
C TRP A 31 13.98 -10.96 13.13
N SER A 32 13.99 -9.96 12.27
CA SER A 32 13.73 -8.57 12.61
C SER A 32 12.37 -8.19 12.03
N TYR A 33 11.55 -7.52 12.84
CA TYR A 33 10.22 -7.06 12.45
C TYR A 33 10.22 -5.54 12.33
N GLU A 34 9.53 -5.04 11.33
CA GLU A 34 9.41 -3.62 11.03
C GLU A 34 7.95 -3.28 10.73
N PRO A 35 7.49 -2.04 11.05
CA PRO A 35 6.20 -1.56 10.56
C PRO A 35 6.14 -1.61 9.03
N LYS A 36 5.02 -2.05 8.48
CA LYS A 36 4.82 -2.03 7.05
C LYS A 36 4.27 -0.69 6.61
N TRP A 37 5.15 0.18 6.19
CA TRP A 37 4.82 1.47 5.65
C TRP A 37 3.97 1.34 4.37
N ASP A 38 3.07 2.29 4.18
CA ASP A 38 2.14 2.31 3.08
C ASP A 38 2.31 3.58 2.27
N GLY A 39 3.08 3.48 1.21
CA GLY A 39 3.47 4.60 0.37
C GLY A 39 3.96 4.15 -1.01
N PHE A 40 4.87 4.92 -1.58
CA PHE A 40 5.58 4.56 -2.80
C PHE A 40 6.95 4.02 -2.46
N ARG A 41 7.17 2.72 -2.71
CA ARG A 41 8.49 2.12 -2.61
C ARG A 41 9.48 2.89 -3.47
N ALA A 42 10.56 3.36 -2.87
CA ALA A 42 11.63 4.03 -3.57
C ALA A 42 13.00 3.60 -3.05
N ILE A 43 13.94 3.37 -3.95
CA ILE A 43 15.36 3.29 -3.62
C ILE A 43 15.95 4.66 -3.90
N VAL A 44 16.46 5.30 -2.85
CA VAL A 44 17.20 6.55 -2.93
C VAL A 44 18.62 6.25 -3.37
N PHE A 45 19.07 6.89 -4.43
CA PHE A 45 20.45 6.95 -4.86
C PHE A 45 20.90 8.39 -4.73
N ARG A 46 21.93 8.64 -3.93
CA ARG A 46 22.56 9.96 -3.80
C ARG A 46 24.05 9.87 -4.08
N ASP A 47 24.55 10.76 -4.93
CA ASP A 47 25.96 10.96 -5.24
C ASP A 47 26.19 12.48 -5.34
N GLY A 48 26.67 13.09 -4.24
CA GLY A 48 26.77 14.53 -4.12
C GLY A 48 25.41 15.22 -4.26
N ASP A 49 25.28 16.06 -5.29
CA ASP A 49 24.06 16.79 -5.63
C ASP A 49 23.08 16.00 -6.52
N GLU A 50 23.52 14.87 -7.07
CA GLU A 50 22.64 14.01 -7.86
C GLU A 50 21.81 13.12 -6.95
N VAL A 51 20.46 13.16 -7.12
CA VAL A 51 19.52 12.31 -6.40
C VAL A 51 18.55 11.65 -7.38
N VAL A 52 18.41 10.34 -7.30
CA VAL A 52 17.42 9.55 -8.03
C VAL A 52 16.54 8.81 -7.02
N LEU A 53 15.23 8.85 -7.24
CA LEU A 53 14.23 8.12 -6.46
C LEU A 53 13.69 6.96 -7.32
N GLY A 54 14.39 5.84 -7.32
CA GLY A 54 14.06 4.69 -8.14
C GLY A 54 12.80 3.98 -7.66
N SER A 55 11.69 4.07 -8.40
CA SER A 55 10.45 3.36 -8.06
C SER A 55 10.59 1.84 -8.24
N ARG A 56 9.62 1.09 -7.68
CA ARG A 56 9.52 -0.37 -7.88
C ARG A 56 9.55 -0.79 -9.36
N GLY A 57 9.05 0.05 -10.27
CA GLY A 57 9.03 -0.17 -11.72
C GLY A 57 10.24 0.40 -12.44
N GLY A 58 11.28 0.86 -11.73
CA GLY A 58 12.50 1.42 -12.29
C GLY A 58 12.37 2.85 -12.83
N LYS A 59 11.24 3.53 -12.63
CA LYS A 59 11.06 4.94 -13.03
C LYS A 59 11.58 5.85 -11.92
N ASP A 60 12.22 6.94 -12.31
CA ASP A 60 12.62 7.99 -11.37
C ASP A 60 11.40 8.83 -10.94
N LEU A 61 11.21 8.95 -9.62
CA LEU A 61 10.16 9.73 -9.00
C LEU A 61 10.60 11.13 -8.57
N ALA A 62 11.89 11.49 -8.65
CA ALA A 62 12.46 12.72 -8.12
C ALA A 62 11.71 13.98 -8.59
N ARG A 63 11.30 14.03 -9.86
CA ARG A 63 10.51 15.15 -10.41
C ARG A 63 9.20 15.43 -9.68
N TYR A 64 8.63 14.44 -8.98
CA TYR A 64 7.35 14.57 -8.28
C TYR A 64 7.52 14.97 -6.80
N PHE A 65 8.74 14.88 -6.29
CA PHE A 65 9.08 15.11 -4.89
C PHE A 65 10.29 16.04 -4.74
N PRO A 66 10.26 17.28 -5.31
CA PRO A 66 11.40 18.19 -5.28
C PRO A 66 11.84 18.55 -3.85
N GLU A 67 10.90 18.72 -2.92
CA GLU A 67 11.18 18.97 -1.51
C GLU A 67 11.92 17.80 -0.84
N LEU A 68 11.58 16.58 -1.22
CA LEU A 68 12.24 15.38 -0.68
C LEU A 68 13.66 15.23 -1.25
N VAL A 69 13.89 15.61 -2.51
CA VAL A 69 15.24 15.65 -3.11
C VAL A 69 16.14 16.58 -2.31
N GLU A 70 15.67 17.78 -1.96
CA GLU A 70 16.45 18.72 -1.15
C GLU A 70 16.63 18.22 0.29
N ALA A 71 15.64 17.58 0.88
CA ALA A 71 15.76 16.96 2.20
C ALA A 71 16.81 15.83 2.19
N ILE A 72 16.81 14.98 1.17
CA ILE A 72 17.80 13.90 1.02
C ILE A 72 19.23 14.47 0.94
N LYS A 73 19.43 15.56 0.19
CA LYS A 73 20.72 16.25 0.13
C LYS A 73 21.18 16.84 1.47
N ALA A 74 20.24 17.30 2.27
CA ALA A 74 20.52 17.90 3.57
C ALA A 74 20.74 16.86 4.69
N GLU A 75 20.01 15.75 4.66
CA GLU A 75 19.85 14.84 5.81
C GLU A 75 20.58 13.50 5.64
N LEU A 76 20.88 13.05 4.42
CA LEU A 76 21.59 11.79 4.19
C LEU A 76 23.06 12.02 3.83
N PRO A 77 23.96 11.02 3.97
CA PRO A 77 25.34 11.09 3.49
C PRO A 77 25.44 11.37 1.99
N GLU A 78 26.53 12.04 1.56
CA GLU A 78 26.75 12.45 0.16
C GLU A 78 26.75 11.28 -0.83
N LYS A 79 27.16 10.09 -0.39
CA LYS A 79 27.26 8.90 -1.24
C LYS A 79 26.56 7.72 -0.54
N ILE A 80 25.31 7.45 -0.93
CA ILE A 80 24.47 6.45 -0.24
C ILE A 80 23.38 5.88 -1.16
N VAL A 81 23.04 4.60 -0.95
CA VAL A 81 21.89 3.93 -1.56
C VAL A 81 21.02 3.31 -0.48
N VAL A 82 19.79 3.79 -0.34
CA VAL A 82 18.84 3.37 0.71
C VAL A 82 17.54 2.92 0.10
N ASP A 83 17.07 1.71 0.46
CA ASP A 83 15.75 1.22 0.13
C ASP A 83 14.74 1.65 1.18
N GLY A 84 13.62 2.22 0.77
CA GLY A 84 12.64 2.81 1.67
C GLY A 84 11.27 3.01 1.05
N GLU A 85 10.45 3.76 1.76
CA GLU A 85 9.09 4.12 1.34
C GLU A 85 8.93 5.64 1.38
N ILE A 86 8.36 6.24 0.33
CA ILE A 86 7.92 7.64 0.31
C ILE A 86 6.50 7.68 0.83
N VAL A 87 6.26 8.49 1.85
CA VAL A 87 4.95 8.64 2.50
C VAL A 87 4.55 10.10 2.60
N VAL A 88 3.26 10.38 2.75
CA VAL A 88 2.74 11.71 3.04
C VAL A 88 1.93 11.65 4.33
N PRO A 89 2.47 12.11 5.46
CA PRO A 89 1.71 12.24 6.70
C PRO A 89 0.78 13.46 6.63
N ARG A 90 -0.42 13.33 7.16
CA ARG A 90 -1.38 14.44 7.30
C ARG A 90 -2.10 14.39 8.62
N GLU A 91 -2.30 15.56 9.20
CA GLU A 91 -3.20 15.70 10.33
C GLU A 91 -4.65 15.54 9.87
N LYS A 92 -5.38 14.65 10.54
CA LYS A 92 -6.79 14.40 10.33
C LYS A 92 -7.46 14.07 11.66
N ASN A 93 -8.42 14.88 12.07
CA ASN A 93 -9.18 14.68 13.31
C ASN A 93 -8.32 14.60 14.57
N GLY A 94 -7.24 15.40 14.66
CA GLY A 94 -6.38 15.48 15.86
C GLY A 94 -5.34 14.39 16.01
N SER A 95 -5.04 13.64 14.93
CA SER A 95 -3.89 12.72 14.85
C SER A 95 -3.26 12.81 13.47
N THR A 96 -1.95 12.61 13.38
CA THR A 96 -1.23 12.53 12.11
C THR A 96 -1.23 11.09 11.64
N ARG A 97 -1.65 10.87 10.39
CA ARG A 97 -1.66 9.55 9.76
C ARG A 97 -1.17 9.61 8.32
N LEU A 98 -0.77 8.47 7.78
CA LEU A 98 -0.42 8.38 6.37
C LEU A 98 -1.67 8.60 5.50
N ASP A 99 -1.54 9.47 4.50
CA ASP A 99 -2.61 9.83 3.57
C ASP A 99 -2.24 9.41 2.15
N TRP A 100 -2.75 8.28 1.73
CA TRP A 100 -2.52 7.72 0.41
C TRP A 100 -3.09 8.59 -0.71
N GLU A 101 -4.22 9.23 -0.51
CA GLU A 101 -4.84 10.11 -1.51
C GLU A 101 -3.91 11.28 -1.82
N SER A 102 -3.46 11.99 -0.79
CA SER A 102 -2.48 13.07 -0.94
C SER A 102 -1.18 12.59 -1.60
N LEU A 103 -0.68 11.41 -1.23
CA LEU A 103 0.50 10.83 -1.88
C LEU A 103 0.26 10.53 -3.36
N SER A 104 -0.87 9.93 -3.70
CA SER A 104 -1.23 9.59 -5.08
C SER A 104 -1.38 10.83 -5.96
N GLU A 105 -1.84 11.95 -5.37
CA GLU A 105 -1.93 13.25 -6.03
C GLU A 105 -0.59 13.83 -6.46
N ARG A 106 0.51 13.43 -5.82
CA ARG A 106 1.86 13.92 -6.14
C ARG A 106 2.29 13.52 -7.56
N ILE A 107 1.82 12.41 -8.10
CA ILE A 107 2.16 11.96 -9.46
C ILE A 107 1.35 12.76 -10.48
N HIS A 108 1.83 13.93 -10.83
CA HIS A 108 1.12 14.83 -11.74
C HIS A 108 2.01 15.35 -12.89
N PRO A 109 1.51 15.44 -14.14
CA PRO A 109 2.31 15.88 -15.28
C PRO A 109 2.72 17.36 -15.24
N ALA A 110 1.90 18.24 -14.67
CA ALA A 110 2.15 19.69 -14.65
C ALA A 110 3.09 20.09 -13.50
N ALA A 111 4.21 20.73 -13.84
CA ALA A 111 5.23 21.16 -12.88
C ALA A 111 4.67 22.12 -11.82
N SER A 112 3.81 23.08 -12.21
CA SER A 112 3.19 24.02 -11.28
C SER A 112 2.37 23.34 -10.18
N ARG A 113 1.66 22.24 -10.53
CA ARG A 113 0.93 21.46 -9.54
C ARG A 113 1.86 20.67 -8.63
N VAL A 114 2.96 20.12 -9.18
CA VAL A 114 3.99 19.44 -8.37
C VAL A 114 4.57 20.40 -7.33
N THR A 115 4.96 21.61 -7.73
CA THR A 115 5.49 22.62 -6.80
C THR A 115 4.48 22.97 -5.70
N MET A 116 3.22 23.23 -6.08
CA MET A 116 2.16 23.55 -5.11
C MET A 116 1.91 22.39 -4.13
N LEU A 117 1.94 21.14 -4.60
CA LEU A 117 1.73 19.97 -3.74
C LEU A 117 2.96 19.67 -2.86
N ALA A 118 4.17 19.99 -3.30
CA ALA A 118 5.38 19.89 -2.49
C ALA A 118 5.31 20.75 -1.22
N GLU A 119 4.70 21.94 -1.33
CA GLU A 119 4.47 22.83 -0.19
C GLU A 119 3.28 22.39 0.68
N LYS A 120 2.20 21.94 0.05
CA LYS A 120 0.92 21.69 0.72
C LYS A 120 0.84 20.31 1.38
N THR A 121 1.50 19.33 0.79
CA THR A 121 1.52 17.93 1.23
C THR A 121 2.95 17.37 1.09
N PRO A 122 3.92 17.92 1.88
CA PRO A 122 5.30 17.48 1.79
C PRO A 122 5.42 15.99 2.09
N ALA A 123 6.27 15.31 1.31
CA ALA A 123 6.55 13.90 1.49
C ALA A 123 7.70 13.69 2.49
N GLN A 124 7.70 12.53 3.12
CA GLN A 124 8.79 12.01 3.94
C GLN A 124 9.32 10.70 3.37
N PHE A 125 10.57 10.37 3.67
CA PHE A 125 11.21 9.13 3.29
C PHE A 125 11.49 8.29 4.54
N ILE A 126 11.09 7.03 4.52
CA ILE A 126 11.34 6.07 5.59
C ILE A 126 12.29 4.99 5.05
N GLY A 127 13.57 5.10 5.40
CA GLY A 127 14.59 4.12 5.05
C GLY A 127 14.50 2.86 5.91
N PHE A 128 14.65 1.68 5.33
CA PHE A 128 14.59 0.42 6.06
C PHE A 128 15.63 -0.63 5.61
N ASP A 129 16.48 -0.32 4.63
CA ASP A 129 17.61 -1.15 4.24
C ASP A 129 18.71 -0.29 3.58
N LEU A 130 19.95 -0.53 3.95
CA LEU A 130 21.12 0.14 3.36
C LEU A 130 21.78 -0.76 2.34
N LEU A 131 21.82 -0.31 1.10
CA LEU A 131 22.39 -1.10 -0.01
C LEU A 131 23.84 -0.72 -0.31
N ALA A 132 24.19 0.56 -0.12
CA ALA A 132 25.55 1.04 -0.27
C ALA A 132 25.78 2.32 0.54
N VAL A 133 27.02 2.55 0.98
CA VAL A 133 27.47 3.81 1.59
C VAL A 133 28.95 4.05 1.24
N GLY A 134 29.28 5.28 0.83
CA GLY A 134 30.58 5.54 0.22
C GLY A 134 30.79 4.66 -1.02
N ASP A 135 31.91 3.96 -1.08
CA ASP A 135 32.24 3.03 -2.17
C ASP A 135 31.95 1.56 -1.85
N GLU A 136 31.28 1.29 -0.73
CA GLU A 136 30.96 -0.07 -0.28
C GLU A 136 29.59 -0.52 -0.76
N ASP A 137 29.53 -1.64 -1.51
CA ASP A 137 28.33 -2.39 -1.78
C ASP A 137 28.03 -3.33 -0.60
N LEU A 138 26.88 -3.14 0.05
CA LEU A 138 26.46 -3.91 1.21
C LEU A 138 25.43 -4.99 0.87
N THR A 139 25.06 -5.16 -0.38
CA THR A 139 23.98 -6.09 -0.78
C THR A 139 24.27 -7.55 -0.43
N ALA A 140 25.54 -7.93 -0.38
CA ALA A 140 25.98 -9.28 0.02
C ALA A 140 26.10 -9.45 1.56
N GLU A 141 26.00 -8.38 2.33
CA GLU A 141 26.07 -8.42 3.79
C GLU A 141 24.75 -8.90 4.40
N PRO A 142 24.77 -9.54 5.60
CA PRO A 142 23.56 -9.85 6.36
C PRO A 142 22.72 -8.61 6.64
N PHE A 143 21.39 -8.77 6.71
CA PHE A 143 20.49 -7.65 7.05
C PHE A 143 20.82 -6.99 8.39
N SER A 144 21.24 -7.76 9.39
CA SER A 144 21.67 -7.24 10.69
C SER A 144 22.83 -6.24 10.54
N THR A 145 23.81 -6.55 9.68
CA THR A 145 24.94 -5.65 9.35
C THR A 145 24.43 -4.40 8.60
N ARG A 146 23.62 -4.58 7.57
CA ARG A 146 23.08 -3.46 6.78
C ARG A 146 22.23 -2.53 7.63
N ARG A 147 21.44 -3.10 8.56
CA ARG A 147 20.62 -2.32 9.51
C ARG A 147 21.48 -1.50 10.47
N ALA A 148 22.52 -2.10 11.06
CA ALA A 148 23.46 -1.39 11.92
C ALA A 148 24.14 -0.24 11.19
N ARG A 149 24.65 -0.50 9.97
CA ARG A 149 25.26 0.51 9.12
C ARG A 149 24.30 1.61 8.68
N LEU A 150 22.99 1.32 8.49
CA LEU A 150 21.97 2.33 8.21
C LEU A 150 21.81 3.28 9.40
N LEU A 151 21.74 2.74 10.61
CA LEU A 151 21.64 3.54 11.84
C LEU A 151 22.90 4.36 12.11
N ASP A 152 24.08 3.82 11.81
CA ASP A 152 25.35 4.54 11.92
C ASP A 152 25.44 5.71 10.92
N ALA A 153 24.95 5.50 9.69
CA ALA A 153 25.05 6.49 8.61
C ALA A 153 24.01 7.60 8.70
N VAL A 154 22.78 7.29 9.18
CA VAL A 154 21.63 8.19 9.15
C VAL A 154 21.11 8.52 10.55
N GLY A 155 21.46 7.75 11.57
CA GLY A 155 20.88 7.84 12.90
C GLY A 155 19.41 7.39 12.88
N THR A 156 18.59 8.03 13.70
CA THR A 156 17.12 7.81 13.67
C THR A 156 16.43 8.64 12.59
N GLY A 157 17.15 9.55 11.97
CA GLY A 157 16.70 10.42 10.89
C GLY A 157 16.54 11.89 11.29
N GLY A 158 16.25 12.70 10.28
CA GLY A 158 15.97 14.13 10.37
C GLY A 158 14.47 14.43 10.29
N PRO A 159 14.10 15.66 9.92
CA PRO A 159 12.68 16.07 9.84
C PRO A 159 11.92 15.45 8.65
N SER A 160 12.63 14.97 7.63
CA SER A 160 12.01 14.45 6.41
C SER A 160 12.46 13.05 6.02
N CYS A 161 13.68 12.64 6.43
CA CYS A 161 14.23 11.31 6.16
C CYS A 161 14.41 10.57 7.49
N PHE A 162 13.71 9.47 7.67
CA PHE A 162 13.71 8.67 8.90
C PHE A 162 14.20 7.25 8.62
N VAL A 163 14.66 6.58 9.67
CA VAL A 163 14.90 5.13 9.65
C VAL A 163 13.77 4.45 10.39
N THR A 164 13.16 3.44 9.74
CA THR A 164 12.05 2.69 10.33
C THR A 164 12.43 2.07 11.68
N SER A 165 11.49 1.98 12.61
CA SER A 165 11.66 1.20 13.82
C SER A 165 11.80 -0.29 13.51
N ALA A 166 12.51 -1.02 14.35
CA ALA A 166 12.63 -2.47 14.26
C ALA A 166 12.67 -3.10 15.65
N THR A 167 12.19 -4.31 15.74
CA THR A 167 12.26 -5.15 16.95
C THR A 167 12.58 -6.60 16.57
N ASP A 168 13.18 -7.35 17.45
CA ASP A 168 13.32 -8.81 17.36
C ASP A 168 12.30 -9.54 18.27
N ASP A 169 11.45 -8.81 18.99
CA ASP A 169 10.36 -9.36 19.79
C ASP A 169 9.09 -9.52 18.93
N ALA A 170 8.65 -10.77 18.75
CA ALA A 170 7.44 -11.08 17.99
C ALA A 170 6.17 -10.52 18.64
N ALA A 171 6.11 -10.44 19.99
CA ALA A 171 4.95 -9.90 20.69
C ALA A 171 4.82 -8.38 20.47
N VAL A 172 5.95 -7.66 20.41
CA VAL A 172 5.97 -6.25 20.04
C VAL A 172 5.51 -6.06 18.57
N ALA A 173 5.93 -6.94 17.67
CA ALA A 173 5.50 -6.89 16.28
C ALA A 173 3.99 -7.18 16.11
N GLU A 174 3.43 -8.07 16.94
CA GLU A 174 1.98 -8.32 16.98
C GLU A 174 1.21 -7.10 17.52
N ASP A 175 1.71 -6.44 18.58
CA ASP A 175 1.12 -5.17 19.06
C ASP A 175 1.18 -4.08 17.99
N TRP A 176 2.28 -3.95 17.26
CA TRP A 176 2.38 -3.03 16.12
C TRP A 176 1.38 -3.36 15.01
N PHE A 177 1.21 -4.64 14.73
CA PHE A 177 0.24 -5.09 13.73
C PHE A 177 -1.17 -4.59 14.07
N GLU A 178 -1.61 -4.71 15.32
CA GLU A 178 -2.93 -4.29 15.77
C GLU A 178 -3.09 -2.76 15.82
N ARG A 179 -2.07 -2.03 16.28
CA ARG A 179 -2.19 -0.60 16.62
C ARG A 179 -1.85 0.34 15.46
N PHE A 180 -0.81 0.03 14.68
CA PHE A 180 -0.27 0.96 13.69
C PHE A 180 -1.15 1.16 12.47
N GLU A 181 -2.15 0.32 12.28
CA GLU A 181 -3.17 0.53 11.26
C GLU A 181 -3.88 1.88 11.44
N GLY A 182 -4.11 2.31 12.68
CA GLY A 182 -4.69 3.62 13.00
C GLY A 182 -3.88 4.80 12.48
N ALA A 183 -2.55 4.64 12.35
CA ALA A 183 -1.66 5.62 11.73
C ALA A 183 -1.59 5.50 10.19
N GLY A 184 -2.32 4.57 9.59
CA GLY A 184 -2.35 4.35 8.14
C GLY A 184 -1.32 3.37 7.61
N LEU A 185 -0.71 2.55 8.47
CA LEU A 185 0.19 1.49 8.06
C LEU A 185 -0.58 0.22 7.65
N ASP A 186 0.08 -0.66 6.94
CA ASP A 186 -0.53 -1.80 6.23
C ASP A 186 -0.16 -3.17 6.88
N GLY A 187 0.37 -3.13 8.10
CA GLY A 187 0.76 -4.32 8.85
C GLY A 187 2.23 -4.33 9.27
N VAL A 188 2.89 -5.50 9.16
CA VAL A 188 4.27 -5.75 9.59
C VAL A 188 5.07 -6.45 8.49
N VAL A 189 6.36 -6.17 8.40
CA VAL A 189 7.33 -6.89 7.57
C VAL A 189 8.34 -7.59 8.45
N ALA A 190 8.58 -8.89 8.22
CA ALA A 190 9.64 -9.64 8.86
C ALA A 190 10.77 -9.91 7.87
N LYS A 191 12.00 -9.66 8.30
CA LYS A 191 13.24 -9.87 7.54
C LYS A 191 14.16 -10.81 8.32
N LYS A 192 14.81 -11.74 7.62
CA LYS A 192 15.83 -12.59 8.25
C LYS A 192 17.07 -11.77 8.57
N LEU A 193 17.56 -11.85 9.80
CA LEU A 193 18.74 -11.13 10.26
C LEU A 193 20.01 -11.48 9.49
N ASP A 194 20.13 -12.75 9.07
CA ASP A 194 21.23 -13.27 8.25
C ASP A 194 21.03 -13.11 6.73
N GLY A 195 19.86 -12.60 6.32
CA GLY A 195 19.49 -12.50 4.90
C GLY A 195 20.29 -11.45 4.13
N ILE A 196 20.79 -11.80 2.95
CA ILE A 196 21.39 -10.85 2.01
C ILE A 196 20.34 -10.14 1.19
N TYR A 197 20.68 -9.02 0.53
CA TYR A 197 19.74 -8.29 -0.32
C TYR A 197 19.67 -8.92 -1.72
N LEU A 198 18.52 -9.46 -2.07
CA LEU A 198 18.30 -10.14 -3.35
C LEU A 198 17.25 -9.40 -4.20
N PRO A 199 17.66 -8.60 -5.19
CA PRO A 199 16.75 -7.86 -6.06
C PRO A 199 15.72 -8.75 -6.73
N ASN A 200 14.45 -8.31 -6.76
CA ASN A 200 13.30 -9.05 -7.32
C ASN A 200 12.98 -10.41 -6.65
N LYS A 201 13.68 -10.82 -5.59
CA LYS A 201 13.37 -12.06 -4.88
C LYS A 201 12.44 -11.80 -3.70
N ARG A 202 11.58 -12.79 -3.38
CA ARG A 202 10.60 -12.72 -2.27
C ARG A 202 11.19 -13.36 -1.01
N GLU A 203 12.18 -12.69 -0.41
CA GLU A 203 12.88 -13.18 0.78
C GLU A 203 12.35 -12.60 2.10
N MET A 204 11.66 -11.47 2.04
CA MET A 204 10.94 -10.92 3.19
C MET A 204 9.57 -11.57 3.35
N VAL A 205 8.98 -11.42 4.54
CA VAL A 205 7.60 -11.84 4.84
C VAL A 205 6.78 -10.61 5.20
N LYS A 206 5.60 -10.45 4.61
CA LYS A 206 4.65 -9.40 4.96
C LYS A 206 3.38 -9.97 5.55
N ILE A 207 2.95 -9.39 6.64
CA ILE A 207 1.70 -9.69 7.32
C ILE A 207 0.79 -8.49 7.16
N LYS A 208 -0.39 -8.69 6.60
CA LYS A 208 -1.39 -7.65 6.36
C LYS A 208 -2.72 -8.03 6.99
N HIS A 209 -3.48 -7.02 7.41
CA HIS A 209 -4.87 -7.23 7.79
C HIS A 209 -5.66 -7.82 6.63
N ALA A 210 -6.45 -8.84 6.91
CA ALA A 210 -7.36 -9.46 5.96
C ALA A 210 -8.80 -9.25 6.47
N ARG A 211 -9.49 -8.31 5.88
CA ARG A 211 -10.86 -7.99 6.21
C ARG A 211 -11.81 -8.61 5.23
N THR A 212 -13.02 -8.87 5.70
CA THR A 212 -14.13 -9.25 4.83
C THR A 212 -15.29 -8.27 5.00
N ALA A 213 -16.07 -8.11 3.94
CA ALA A 213 -17.31 -7.38 3.97
C ALA A 213 -18.35 -8.07 3.10
N ASP A 214 -19.61 -7.97 3.52
CA ASP A 214 -20.75 -8.37 2.72
C ASP A 214 -21.23 -7.15 1.90
N CYS A 215 -21.06 -7.23 0.60
CA CYS A 215 -21.36 -6.13 -0.31
C CYS A 215 -22.54 -6.46 -1.21
N VAL A 216 -23.33 -5.46 -1.55
CA VAL A 216 -24.38 -5.56 -2.56
C VAL A 216 -23.75 -5.65 -3.95
N LEU A 217 -24.20 -6.58 -4.77
CA LEU A 217 -23.88 -6.56 -6.20
C LEU A 217 -24.77 -5.52 -6.89
N ILE A 218 -24.14 -4.49 -7.47
CA ILE A 218 -24.86 -3.45 -8.20
C ILE A 218 -24.78 -3.61 -9.72
N GLY A 219 -23.79 -4.36 -10.21
CA GLY A 219 -23.56 -4.60 -11.63
C GLY A 219 -22.24 -5.27 -11.92
N TYR A 220 -21.89 -5.32 -13.20
CA TYR A 220 -20.64 -5.90 -13.65
C TYR A 220 -20.10 -5.22 -14.90
N ARG A 221 -18.81 -5.41 -15.16
CA ARG A 221 -18.15 -5.04 -16.43
C ARG A 221 -17.75 -6.28 -17.19
N ILE A 222 -17.89 -6.23 -18.50
CA ILE A 222 -17.37 -7.27 -19.39
C ILE A 222 -15.84 -7.21 -19.41
N HIS A 223 -15.20 -8.36 -19.47
CA HIS A 223 -13.75 -8.43 -19.58
C HIS A 223 -13.26 -7.83 -20.91
N LYS A 224 -12.08 -7.23 -20.90
CA LYS A 224 -11.47 -6.57 -22.09
C LYS A 224 -11.34 -7.46 -23.34
N SER A 225 -11.33 -8.79 -23.18
CA SER A 225 -11.35 -9.75 -24.29
C SER A 225 -12.72 -9.91 -24.94
N GLY A 226 -13.78 -9.28 -24.38
CA GLY A 226 -15.16 -9.48 -24.79
C GLY A 226 -15.83 -10.73 -24.24
N ASN A 227 -15.10 -11.61 -23.55
CA ASN A 227 -15.59 -12.88 -23.06
C ASN A 227 -15.77 -12.87 -21.54
N GLY A 228 -17.03 -12.99 -21.08
CA GLY A 228 -17.36 -13.13 -19.68
C GLY A 228 -17.14 -11.87 -18.83
N ILE A 229 -17.32 -11.98 -17.53
CA ILE A 229 -17.26 -10.87 -16.58
C ILE A 229 -15.81 -10.53 -16.23
N GLY A 230 -15.44 -9.26 -16.37
CA GLY A 230 -14.15 -8.68 -16.00
C GLY A 230 -14.08 -8.34 -14.52
N SER A 231 -15.11 -7.68 -14.00
CA SER A 231 -15.25 -7.28 -12.62
C SER A 231 -16.71 -7.19 -12.19
N LEU A 232 -16.97 -7.51 -10.93
CA LEU A 232 -18.22 -7.25 -10.25
C LEU A 232 -18.14 -5.88 -9.59
N LEU A 233 -19.23 -5.11 -9.58
CA LEU A 233 -19.32 -3.81 -8.95
C LEU A 233 -20.07 -3.95 -7.61
N LEU A 234 -19.48 -3.35 -6.58
CA LEU A 234 -19.88 -3.51 -5.19
C LEU A 234 -20.45 -2.24 -4.61
N GLY A 235 -21.49 -2.37 -3.81
CA GLY A 235 -22.12 -1.28 -3.09
C GLY A 235 -22.29 -1.57 -1.61
N LEU A 236 -22.37 -0.49 -0.81
CA LEU A 236 -22.79 -0.50 0.58
C LEU A 236 -23.85 0.60 0.79
N TYR A 237 -24.74 0.36 1.72
CA TYR A 237 -25.73 1.36 2.12
C TYR A 237 -25.15 2.37 3.14
N ASP A 238 -25.43 3.65 2.91
CA ASP A 238 -25.22 4.76 3.82
C ASP A 238 -26.60 5.34 4.16
N GLY A 239 -27.21 4.87 5.24
CA GLY A 239 -28.62 5.05 5.45
C GLY A 239 -29.44 4.37 4.34
N ASP A 240 -30.26 5.12 3.61
CA ASP A 240 -31.06 4.62 2.48
C ASP A 240 -30.33 4.66 1.13
N ASP A 241 -29.18 5.33 1.06
CA ASP A 241 -28.44 5.53 -0.17
C ASP A 241 -27.48 4.35 -0.45
N LEU A 242 -27.65 3.71 -1.59
CA LEU A 242 -26.72 2.67 -2.05
C LEU A 242 -25.53 3.32 -2.80
N ARG A 243 -24.35 3.27 -2.21
CA ARG A 243 -23.12 3.86 -2.75
C ARG A 243 -22.20 2.81 -3.34
N MET A 244 -21.67 3.07 -4.53
CA MET A 244 -20.63 2.23 -5.14
C MET A 244 -19.30 2.40 -4.38
N ILE A 245 -18.78 1.30 -3.84
CA ILE A 245 -17.54 1.30 -3.06
C ILE A 245 -16.32 0.78 -3.83
N GLY A 246 -16.52 0.13 -4.98
CA GLY A 246 -15.43 -0.45 -5.77
C GLY A 246 -15.86 -1.69 -6.53
N GLY A 247 -14.94 -2.62 -6.73
CA GLY A 247 -15.24 -3.86 -7.45
C GLY A 247 -14.42 -5.04 -7.00
N ALA A 248 -14.85 -6.24 -7.40
CA ALA A 248 -14.11 -7.49 -7.26
C ALA A 248 -13.73 -8.04 -8.63
N SER A 249 -12.50 -8.55 -8.77
CA SER A 249 -11.98 -9.12 -10.02
C SER A 249 -11.05 -10.31 -9.76
N ALA A 250 -10.13 -10.58 -10.68
CA ALA A 250 -9.19 -11.70 -10.61
C ALA A 250 -9.86 -13.08 -10.75
N PHE A 251 -10.86 -13.17 -11.61
CA PHE A 251 -11.53 -14.42 -11.95
C PHE A 251 -10.74 -15.20 -13.00
N THR A 252 -10.78 -16.54 -12.90
CA THR A 252 -10.33 -17.43 -13.99
C THR A 252 -11.27 -17.30 -15.20
N ASP A 253 -10.79 -17.60 -16.40
CA ASP A 253 -11.62 -17.50 -17.60
C ASP A 253 -12.90 -18.34 -17.52
N LYS A 254 -12.82 -19.54 -16.96
CA LYS A 254 -13.99 -20.37 -16.68
C LYS A 254 -14.99 -19.64 -15.76
N ARG A 255 -14.52 -19.07 -14.64
CA ARG A 255 -15.39 -18.37 -13.69
C ARG A 255 -16.02 -17.10 -14.29
N ARG A 256 -15.33 -16.43 -15.21
CA ARG A 256 -15.88 -15.26 -15.94
C ARG A 256 -17.13 -15.60 -16.73
N LEU A 257 -17.13 -16.76 -17.40
CA LEU A 257 -18.27 -17.24 -18.20
C LEU A 257 -19.41 -17.71 -17.29
N GLU A 258 -19.10 -18.49 -16.26
CA GLU A 258 -20.10 -18.92 -15.26
C GLU A 258 -20.80 -17.73 -14.62
N LEU A 259 -20.06 -16.71 -14.21
CA LEU A 259 -20.63 -15.48 -13.63
C LEU A 259 -21.53 -14.74 -14.62
N LEU A 260 -21.22 -14.73 -15.90
CA LEU A 260 -22.06 -14.11 -16.93
C LEU A 260 -23.40 -14.84 -17.03
N GLU A 261 -23.39 -16.19 -17.08
CA GLU A 261 -24.59 -17.00 -17.09
C GLU A 261 -25.43 -16.82 -15.80
N GLU A 262 -24.78 -16.78 -14.64
CA GLU A 262 -25.42 -16.56 -13.34
C GLU A 262 -26.12 -15.20 -13.22
N LEU A 263 -25.57 -14.16 -13.86
CA LEU A 263 -26.03 -12.77 -13.67
C LEU A 263 -26.89 -12.24 -14.82
N GLU A 264 -26.88 -12.89 -15.98
CA GLU A 264 -27.73 -12.47 -17.10
C GLU A 264 -29.23 -12.36 -16.74
N PRO A 265 -29.81 -13.30 -15.95
CA PRO A 265 -31.21 -13.16 -15.52
C PRO A 265 -31.48 -11.96 -14.61
N LEU A 266 -30.45 -11.36 -14.00
CA LEU A 266 -30.55 -10.20 -13.12
C LEU A 266 -30.32 -8.88 -13.84
N ARG A 267 -29.93 -8.90 -15.10
CA ARG A 267 -29.65 -7.70 -15.89
C ARG A 267 -30.86 -6.77 -15.94
N LEU A 268 -30.61 -5.50 -15.71
CA LEU A 268 -31.57 -4.43 -15.92
C LEU A 268 -31.48 -3.92 -17.36
N GLY A 269 -32.56 -3.27 -17.86
CA GLY A 269 -32.56 -2.67 -19.20
C GLY A 269 -31.48 -1.57 -19.35
N ASP A 270 -31.18 -1.25 -20.60
CA ASP A 270 -30.11 -0.29 -20.96
C ASP A 270 -30.42 1.16 -20.56
N ASP A 271 -31.64 1.44 -20.11
CA ASP A 271 -32.17 2.72 -19.64
C ASP A 271 -32.00 2.96 -18.14
N VAL A 272 -31.52 1.95 -17.39
CA VAL A 272 -31.24 2.09 -15.97
C VAL A 272 -29.78 2.49 -15.79
N THR A 273 -29.55 3.70 -15.29
CA THR A 273 -28.25 4.20 -14.89
C THR A 273 -28.23 4.44 -13.39
N TYR A 274 -27.25 3.88 -12.69
CA TYR A 274 -26.95 4.31 -11.33
C TYR A 274 -25.98 5.49 -11.40
N ASP A 275 -26.28 6.60 -10.76
CA ASP A 275 -25.38 7.75 -10.63
C ASP A 275 -24.16 7.34 -9.81
N GLY A 276 -23.07 7.04 -10.49
CA GLY A 276 -21.76 6.83 -9.88
C GLY A 276 -20.93 8.11 -10.02
N GLU A 277 -20.43 8.64 -8.91
CA GLU A 277 -19.46 9.73 -8.97
C GLU A 277 -18.28 9.38 -9.87
N ALA A 278 -17.90 10.32 -10.75
CA ALA A 278 -16.72 10.18 -11.60
C ALA A 278 -15.46 10.09 -10.73
N THR A 279 -14.72 9.00 -10.84
CA THR A 279 -13.44 8.86 -10.14
C THR A 279 -12.29 9.32 -11.03
N ARG A 280 -11.18 9.71 -10.40
CA ARG A 280 -9.93 10.14 -11.03
C ARG A 280 -9.32 9.11 -12.00
N TRP A 281 -9.67 7.85 -11.83
CA TRP A 281 -9.24 6.71 -12.65
C TRP A 281 -10.26 6.29 -13.70
N ASN A 282 -11.46 6.89 -13.70
CA ASN A 282 -12.47 6.70 -14.72
C ASN A 282 -12.28 7.77 -15.79
N SER A 283 -11.51 7.45 -16.83
CA SER A 283 -11.62 8.17 -18.10
C SER A 283 -13.05 8.06 -18.61
N SER A 284 -13.49 8.99 -19.45
CA SER A 284 -14.85 9.07 -20.01
C SER A 284 -15.38 7.78 -20.67
N ASN A 285 -14.52 6.77 -20.86
CA ASN A 285 -14.84 5.45 -21.41
C ASN A 285 -15.19 4.38 -20.36
N ASP A 286 -15.04 4.64 -19.07
CA ASP A 286 -15.24 3.63 -18.01
C ASP A 286 -16.67 3.58 -17.45
N ARG A 287 -17.62 4.23 -18.15
CA ARG A 287 -19.05 4.23 -17.81
C ARG A 287 -19.79 2.97 -18.29
N ASN A 288 -19.17 2.13 -19.11
CA ASN A 288 -19.79 0.94 -19.65
C ASN A 288 -19.78 -0.21 -18.62
N TRP A 289 -20.77 -0.22 -17.76
CA TRP A 289 -21.07 -1.36 -16.90
C TRP A 289 -22.56 -1.73 -17.00
N ILE A 290 -22.85 -2.97 -16.73
CA ILE A 290 -24.19 -3.53 -16.86
C ILE A 290 -24.82 -3.59 -15.47
N PRO A 291 -25.87 -2.81 -15.20
CA PRO A 291 -26.57 -2.84 -13.92
C PRO A 291 -27.40 -4.12 -13.77
N VAL A 292 -27.50 -4.57 -12.52
CA VAL A 292 -28.33 -5.74 -12.17
C VAL A 292 -29.32 -5.37 -11.07
N ARG A 293 -30.39 -6.19 -10.94
CA ARG A 293 -31.32 -6.08 -9.80
C ARG A 293 -30.56 -6.29 -8.49
N ILE A 294 -30.91 -5.50 -7.49
CA ILE A 294 -30.28 -5.51 -6.16
C ILE A 294 -30.83 -6.68 -5.34
N GLU A 295 -30.41 -7.90 -5.70
CA GLU A 295 -30.89 -9.16 -5.12
C GLU A 295 -29.75 -10.06 -4.62
N ARG A 296 -28.51 -9.71 -4.93
CA ARG A 296 -27.35 -10.54 -4.60
C ARG A 296 -26.39 -9.82 -3.64
N VAL A 297 -25.95 -10.59 -2.64
CA VAL A 297 -24.90 -10.17 -1.71
C VAL A 297 -23.65 -11.04 -1.93
N ILE A 298 -22.50 -10.41 -1.83
CA ILE A 298 -21.20 -11.02 -2.04
C ILE A 298 -20.34 -10.79 -0.80
N GLU A 299 -19.77 -11.82 -0.23
CA GLU A 299 -18.67 -11.68 0.69
C GLU A 299 -17.38 -11.49 -0.10
N VAL A 300 -16.64 -10.43 0.23
CA VAL A 300 -15.36 -10.10 -0.39
C VAL A 300 -14.29 -9.94 0.66
N ALA A 301 -13.04 -10.31 0.30
CA ALA A 301 -11.87 -9.92 1.07
C ALA A 301 -11.31 -8.63 0.49
N TYR A 302 -11.03 -7.66 1.35
CA TYR A 302 -10.43 -6.39 1.00
C TYR A 302 -9.28 -6.06 1.95
N ASP A 303 -8.40 -5.16 1.55
CA ASP A 303 -7.26 -4.74 2.39
C ASP A 303 -7.58 -3.47 3.19
N GLN A 304 -8.08 -2.43 2.53
CA GLN A 304 -8.29 -1.14 3.17
C GLN A 304 -9.39 -0.33 2.48
N MET A 305 -10.08 0.49 3.26
CA MET A 305 -10.95 1.55 2.75
C MET A 305 -10.16 2.85 2.60
N GLU A 306 -10.48 3.61 1.56
CA GLU A 306 -10.03 4.98 1.36
C GLU A 306 -11.25 5.88 1.29
N GLY A 307 -11.50 6.64 2.35
CA GLY A 307 -12.77 7.34 2.51
C GLY A 307 -13.94 6.35 2.47
N ALA A 308 -14.86 6.56 1.54
CA ALA A 308 -16.04 5.71 1.35
C ALA A 308 -15.85 4.57 0.34
N ARG A 309 -14.61 4.31 -0.13
CA ARG A 309 -14.35 3.34 -1.22
C ARG A 309 -13.25 2.35 -0.86
N LEU A 310 -13.27 1.20 -1.52
CA LEU A 310 -12.17 0.24 -1.48
C LEU A 310 -10.95 0.86 -2.18
N ARG A 311 -9.80 0.83 -1.52
CA ARG A 311 -8.53 1.32 -2.08
C ARG A 311 -8.07 0.48 -3.25
N HIS A 312 -8.21 -0.82 -3.16
CA HIS A 312 -7.87 -1.78 -4.19
C HIS A 312 -9.07 -2.65 -4.56
N VAL A 313 -8.94 -3.35 -5.68
CA VAL A 313 -9.93 -4.32 -6.10
C VAL A 313 -10.04 -5.44 -5.08
N ALA A 314 -11.24 -5.71 -4.60
CA ALA A 314 -11.51 -6.77 -3.66
C ALA A 314 -11.44 -8.17 -4.31
N ARG A 315 -11.26 -9.18 -3.49
CA ARG A 315 -11.29 -10.57 -3.91
C ARG A 315 -12.64 -11.18 -3.56
N PHE A 316 -13.37 -11.69 -4.56
CA PHE A 316 -14.58 -12.47 -4.37
C PHE A 316 -14.30 -13.71 -3.50
N LEU A 317 -15.09 -13.94 -2.45
CA LEU A 317 -15.01 -15.13 -1.60
C LEU A 317 -16.17 -16.09 -1.91
N ARG A 318 -17.39 -15.62 -1.75
CA ARG A 318 -18.61 -16.41 -1.99
C ARG A 318 -19.86 -15.53 -2.14
N TRP A 319 -20.92 -16.10 -2.67
CA TRP A 319 -22.25 -15.54 -2.58
C TRP A 319 -22.81 -15.69 -1.15
N ARG A 320 -23.61 -14.72 -0.74
CA ARG A 320 -24.30 -14.67 0.56
C ARG A 320 -25.83 -14.64 0.34
N PRO A 321 -26.43 -15.80 -0.05
CA PRO A 321 -27.88 -15.87 -0.25
C PRO A 321 -28.67 -15.74 1.07
N ASP A 322 -27.99 -15.87 2.20
CA ASP A 322 -28.49 -15.72 3.56
C ASP A 322 -28.57 -14.25 4.04
N ARG A 323 -28.04 -13.30 3.25
CA ARG A 323 -27.99 -11.87 3.63
C ARG A 323 -28.96 -11.05 2.80
N ASP A 324 -29.72 -10.17 3.49
CA ASP A 324 -30.49 -9.13 2.82
C ASP A 324 -29.56 -8.04 2.27
N PRO A 325 -29.69 -7.63 0.99
CA PRO A 325 -28.93 -6.52 0.44
C PRO A 325 -28.99 -5.24 1.30
N ARG A 326 -30.15 -4.91 1.87
CA ARG A 326 -30.33 -3.73 2.75
C ARG A 326 -29.51 -3.81 4.04
N SER A 327 -29.12 -5.00 4.48
CA SER A 327 -28.28 -5.18 5.66
C SER A 327 -26.77 -4.93 5.39
N CYS A 328 -26.39 -4.69 4.13
CA CYS A 328 -25.00 -4.45 3.76
C CYS A 328 -24.71 -2.95 3.83
N ALA A 329 -24.38 -2.46 5.02
CA ALA A 329 -24.11 -1.06 5.28
C ALA A 329 -22.64 -0.82 5.70
N TYR A 330 -22.24 0.45 5.78
CA TYR A 330 -20.87 0.83 6.15
C TYR A 330 -20.52 0.50 7.60
N ASP A 331 -21.48 0.34 8.49
CA ASP A 331 -21.28 0.04 9.91
C ASP A 331 -20.67 -1.34 10.19
N GLN A 332 -20.74 -2.25 9.21
CA GLN A 332 -20.04 -3.54 9.28
C GLN A 332 -18.51 -3.43 9.12
N LEU A 333 -18.03 -2.30 8.60
CA LEU A 333 -16.61 -2.12 8.30
C LEU A 333 -15.83 -1.83 9.59
N GLU A 334 -14.74 -2.56 9.78
CA GLU A 334 -13.83 -2.30 10.88
C GLU A 334 -13.19 -0.91 10.72
N VAL A 335 -13.26 -0.10 11.79
CA VAL A 335 -12.60 1.20 11.88
C VAL A 335 -11.38 1.05 12.78
N PRO A 336 -10.16 1.21 12.25
CA PRO A 336 -8.95 1.12 13.07
C PRO A 336 -8.95 2.14 14.21
N VAL A 337 -8.47 1.72 15.37
CA VAL A 337 -8.26 2.62 16.52
C VAL A 337 -7.22 3.68 16.13
N ARG A 338 -7.48 4.94 16.45
CA ARG A 338 -6.59 6.06 16.11
C ARG A 338 -5.20 5.86 16.71
N TYR A 339 -4.19 6.11 15.89
CA TYR A 339 -2.80 6.10 16.27
C TYR A 339 -2.05 7.21 15.52
N ASP A 340 -1.02 7.80 16.13
CA ASP A 340 -0.24 8.86 15.50
C ASP A 340 1.00 8.29 14.79
N VAL A 341 1.26 8.74 13.57
CA VAL A 341 2.42 8.28 12.80
C VAL A 341 3.74 8.71 13.43
N ALA A 342 3.75 9.83 14.18
CA ALA A 342 4.95 10.25 14.90
C ALA A 342 5.34 9.23 15.98
N ASP A 343 4.36 8.62 16.65
CA ASP A 343 4.61 7.56 17.64
C ASP A 343 5.16 6.30 16.97
N VAL A 344 4.71 5.97 15.75
CA VAL A 344 5.28 4.87 14.95
C VAL A 344 6.76 5.12 14.64
N ILE A 345 7.09 6.35 14.20
CA ILE A 345 8.49 6.76 13.91
C ILE A 345 9.33 6.68 15.18
N ALA A 346 8.79 7.09 16.33
CA ALA A 346 9.45 7.02 17.63
C ALA A 346 9.60 5.59 18.19
N GLY A 347 9.09 4.56 17.50
CA GLY A 347 9.20 3.15 17.89
C GLY A 347 8.04 2.62 18.71
N GLY A 348 6.89 3.31 18.69
CA GLY A 348 5.66 2.83 19.34
C GLY A 348 5.73 2.72 20.86
N ARG A 349 6.54 3.57 21.53
CA ARG A 349 6.71 3.58 23.00
C ARG A 349 5.65 4.39 23.69
#